data_ae10679d84edb955abccb49aaa65f8c0
#
_entry.id   ae10679d84edb955abccb49aaa65f8c0
#
_cell.length_a   1.000
_cell.length_b   1.000
_cell.length_c   1.000
_cell.angle_alpha   90.00
_cell.angle_beta   90.00
_cell.angle_gamma   90.00
#
_symmetry.space_group_name_H-M   'P 1'
#
loop_
_entity.id
_entity.type
_entity.pdbx_description
1 polymer ?
#
loop_
_entity_poly.entity_id
_entity_poly.type
_entity_poly.pdbx_seq_one_letter_code
_entity_poly.pdbx_strand_id
1 'polypeptide(L)'
;MAENIAAQIAEHALEKFNEFYDEFLDVPIRAKHAFEHRYHRESLRLSNARLHLYSKSINRESSLIARLYPVIKKNEARWQEVEDQFRLLTDAVYHADLAQAYLHSIRRKLYVSEWRVEDYYSDSSSELGEEQQDECYLRIALTAPVQVSDIRTLLGVEKFDREFEDLERDAQLLLVRTASNLEKSDKSGIAPHSIEMFRAGFYRNRGAYLVGRFNYPDGRCRPLIIALLNGKKGIYVDAVINSSTYAHNMFSSTLANFHVNNGYYHEICRFLKSIMPMRPLGLHYSTIGYNHLGKVAVMNEIEHEIKSSGEVFSVSPGTPGTVAIGFTTPGSAYHAKVIRNVPTKNYKWDKFYGVNAVLGKYTQVHDINRSDSMLDSIIFYKVRLPKSWFSEALLSELLGFAHHSVEEDDDTLLFRYLIVQRKLTPLPVYLETATDRQAETIMINLGYCIKNNAAANIFNKDLDARNYGVTTYSKVYLYDYDAIEILGDVKIRTNLDRMDGEEDIPDWYFEEGFVFLPEELPSGLCLADRWLRKVFENRHHALLTVDYWTEMQDRLARGEVPRVSVYPDSERISSH
;
A
#
# COMPACT_ATOMS: atom_id res chain seq x y z
N MET A 1 40.58 6.48 -23.46
CA MET A 1 40.21 7.38 -22.33
C MET A 1 38.71 7.46 -22.09
N ALA A 2 37.87 7.56 -23.13
CA ALA A 2 36.41 7.67 -22.95
C ALA A 2 35.76 6.38 -22.44
N GLU A 3 36.13 5.22 -23.01
CA GLU A 3 35.64 3.90 -22.55
C GLU A 3 36.01 3.59 -21.10
N ASN A 4 37.16 4.08 -20.64
CA ASN A 4 37.57 3.89 -19.25
C ASN A 4 36.67 4.66 -18.27
N ILE A 5 36.16 5.86 -18.64
CA ILE A 5 35.28 6.67 -17.75
C ILE A 5 33.90 6.01 -17.62
N ALA A 6 33.34 5.48 -18.72
CA ALA A 6 32.03 4.80 -18.68
C ALA A 6 32.08 3.54 -17.80
N ALA A 7 33.10 2.72 -17.94
CA ALA A 7 33.32 1.54 -17.12
C ALA A 7 33.51 1.91 -15.63
N GLN A 8 34.32 2.94 -15.33
CA GLN A 8 34.51 3.42 -13.95
C GLN A 8 33.23 3.90 -13.30
N ILE A 9 32.36 4.59 -14.04
CA ILE A 9 31.06 5.04 -13.53
C ILE A 9 30.14 3.84 -13.29
N ALA A 10 30.12 2.87 -14.23
CA ALA A 10 29.32 1.65 -14.10
C ALA A 10 29.75 0.82 -12.89
N GLU A 11 31.05 0.59 -12.71
CA GLU A 11 31.62 -0.11 -11.54
C GLU A 11 31.27 0.63 -10.23
N HIS A 12 31.47 1.93 -10.21
CA HIS A 12 31.12 2.76 -9.04
C HIS A 12 29.62 2.69 -8.72
N ALA A 13 28.77 2.81 -9.74
CA ALA A 13 27.32 2.73 -9.56
C ALA A 13 26.88 1.35 -9.02
N LEU A 14 27.52 0.28 -9.49
CA LEU A 14 27.26 -1.09 -9.02
C LEU A 14 27.71 -1.27 -7.57
N GLU A 15 28.89 -0.79 -7.21
CA GLU A 15 29.37 -0.81 -5.81
C GLU A 15 28.36 -0.11 -4.89
N LYS A 16 27.87 1.06 -5.27
CA LYS A 16 26.92 1.84 -4.46
C LYS A 16 25.51 1.25 -4.48
N PHE A 17 25.13 0.59 -5.55
CA PHE A 17 23.91 -0.21 -5.57
C PHE A 17 24.00 -1.38 -4.58
N ASN A 18 25.11 -2.11 -4.54
CA ASN A 18 25.30 -3.21 -3.61
C ASN A 18 25.25 -2.72 -2.13
N GLU A 19 25.94 -1.62 -1.81
CA GLU A 19 25.85 -0.99 -0.47
C GLU A 19 24.40 -0.64 -0.09
N PHE A 20 23.65 -0.05 -1.04
CA PHE A 20 22.23 0.26 -0.84
C PHE A 20 21.41 -1.01 -0.64
N TYR A 21 21.65 -2.03 -1.44
CA TYR A 21 20.88 -3.28 -1.40
C TYR A 21 21.12 -4.06 -0.12
N ASP A 22 22.36 -4.12 0.35
CA ASP A 22 22.73 -4.72 1.64
C ASP A 22 22.02 -4.00 2.80
N GLU A 23 22.03 -2.65 2.81
CA GLU A 23 21.29 -1.86 3.80
C GLU A 23 19.77 -2.09 3.71
N PHE A 24 19.24 -2.23 2.49
CA PHE A 24 17.84 -2.53 2.25
C PHE A 24 17.43 -3.90 2.81
N LEU A 25 18.28 -4.92 2.65
CA LEU A 25 18.06 -6.28 3.17
C LEU A 25 18.27 -6.39 4.69
N ASP A 26 19.05 -5.49 5.31
CA ASP A 26 19.20 -5.44 6.77
C ASP A 26 17.92 -4.97 7.49
N VAL A 27 17.12 -4.11 6.84
CA VAL A 27 15.91 -3.55 7.47
C VAL A 27 14.91 -4.63 7.89
N PRO A 28 14.57 -5.67 7.10
CA PRO A 28 13.72 -6.78 7.53
C PRO A 28 14.26 -7.55 8.74
N ILE A 29 15.56 -7.75 8.84
CA ILE A 29 16.22 -8.42 9.98
C ILE A 29 15.98 -7.60 11.26
N ARG A 30 16.17 -6.28 11.18
CA ARG A 30 15.88 -5.37 12.30
C ARG A 30 14.41 -5.28 12.63
N ALA A 31 13.52 -5.41 11.62
CA ALA A 31 12.07 -5.44 11.85
C ALA A 31 11.64 -6.71 12.61
N LYS A 32 12.26 -7.87 12.31
CA LYS A 32 12.10 -9.10 13.10
C LYS A 32 12.53 -8.87 14.56
N HIS A 33 13.72 -8.34 14.77
CA HIS A 33 14.22 -8.02 16.12
C HIS A 33 13.29 -7.05 16.87
N ALA A 34 12.76 -6.03 16.18
CA ALA A 34 11.81 -5.09 16.77
C ALA A 34 10.48 -5.78 17.18
N PHE A 35 10.01 -6.76 16.40
CA PHE A 35 8.85 -7.58 16.74
C PHE A 35 9.14 -8.45 17.98
N GLU A 36 10.25 -9.16 18.02
CA GLU A 36 10.66 -10.05 19.11
C GLU A 36 10.83 -9.34 20.45
N HIS A 37 11.26 -8.07 20.42
CA HIS A 37 11.48 -7.25 21.62
C HIS A 37 10.34 -6.25 21.89
N ARG A 38 9.26 -6.29 21.08
CA ARG A 38 8.11 -5.38 21.21
C ARG A 38 8.48 -3.90 21.05
N TYR A 39 9.51 -3.60 20.25
CA TYR A 39 9.96 -2.24 19.97
C TYR A 39 9.10 -1.59 18.88
N HIS A 40 7.82 -1.33 19.18
CA HIS A 40 6.84 -0.89 18.19
C HIS A 40 7.20 0.46 17.54
N ARG A 41 7.82 1.38 18.30
CA ARG A 41 8.31 2.65 17.73
C ARG A 41 9.45 2.43 16.75
N GLU A 42 10.34 1.48 17.04
CA GLU A 42 11.44 1.12 16.13
C GLU A 42 10.90 0.51 14.83
N SER A 43 9.87 -0.33 14.90
CA SER A 43 9.19 -0.86 13.71
C SER A 43 8.69 0.26 12.79
N LEU A 44 8.09 1.33 13.32
CA LEU A 44 7.66 2.49 12.52
C LEU A 44 8.85 3.25 11.94
N ARG A 45 9.90 3.47 12.75
CA ARG A 45 11.11 4.15 12.30
C ARG A 45 11.79 3.40 11.15
N LEU A 46 11.83 2.07 11.21
CA LEU A 46 12.37 1.21 10.15
C LEU A 46 11.54 1.31 8.87
N SER A 47 10.21 1.35 8.97
CA SER A 47 9.33 1.52 7.81
C SER A 47 9.61 2.84 7.09
N ASN A 48 9.71 3.94 7.83
CA ASN A 48 10.05 5.25 7.26
C ASN A 48 11.48 5.31 6.72
N ALA A 49 12.45 4.73 7.43
CA ALA A 49 13.83 4.67 6.98
C ALA A 49 13.93 3.95 5.63
N ARG A 50 13.28 2.78 5.48
CA ARG A 50 13.27 2.01 4.24
C ARG A 50 12.62 2.77 3.08
N LEU A 51 11.51 3.49 3.35
CA LEU A 51 10.83 4.30 2.34
C LEU A 51 11.76 5.33 1.70
N HIS A 52 12.61 5.96 2.52
CA HIS A 52 13.53 7.01 2.06
C HIS A 52 14.91 6.53 1.64
N LEU A 53 15.28 5.27 1.92
CA LEU A 53 16.62 4.73 1.70
C LEU A 53 17.05 4.87 0.23
N TYR A 54 16.20 4.43 -0.70
CA TYR A 54 16.48 4.50 -2.12
C TYR A 54 16.73 5.94 -2.60
N SER A 55 15.83 6.86 -2.27
CA SER A 55 15.94 8.25 -2.71
C SER A 55 17.15 8.97 -2.11
N LYS A 56 17.52 8.66 -0.87
CA LYS A 56 18.75 9.16 -0.24
C LYS A 56 19.99 8.66 -0.98
N SER A 57 20.05 7.36 -1.30
CA SER A 57 21.16 6.78 -2.05
C SER A 57 21.27 7.42 -3.43
N ILE A 58 20.18 7.49 -4.21
CA ILE A 58 20.16 8.13 -5.54
C ILE A 58 20.65 9.59 -5.48
N ASN A 59 20.17 10.39 -4.50
CA ASN A 59 20.58 11.79 -4.36
C ASN A 59 22.07 11.92 -4.05
N ARG A 60 22.62 11.06 -3.18
CA ARG A 60 24.03 11.03 -2.83
C ARG A 60 24.88 10.68 -4.06
N GLU A 61 24.54 9.58 -4.75
CA GLU A 61 25.34 9.06 -5.86
C GLU A 61 25.26 9.95 -7.11
N SER A 62 24.11 10.47 -7.46
CA SER A 62 23.99 11.41 -8.56
C SER A 62 24.84 12.68 -8.33
N SER A 63 24.86 13.18 -7.09
CA SER A 63 25.69 14.33 -6.71
C SER A 63 27.19 14.01 -6.78
N LEU A 64 27.57 12.80 -6.34
CA LEU A 64 28.96 12.33 -6.38
C LEU A 64 29.45 12.14 -7.81
N ILE A 65 28.69 11.46 -8.66
CA ILE A 65 29.01 11.26 -10.09
C ILE A 65 29.11 12.60 -10.81
N ALA A 66 28.18 13.55 -10.55
CA ALA A 66 28.23 14.88 -11.13
C ALA A 66 29.54 15.64 -10.80
N ARG A 67 30.08 15.41 -9.60
CA ARG A 67 31.31 16.03 -9.11
C ARG A 67 32.57 15.33 -9.65
N LEU A 68 32.60 14.00 -9.63
CA LEU A 68 33.77 13.21 -10.03
C LEU A 68 33.94 13.15 -11.56
N TYR A 69 32.82 13.15 -12.30
CA TYR A 69 32.79 12.97 -13.74
C TYR A 69 32.04 14.10 -14.46
N PRO A 70 32.53 15.36 -14.40
CA PRO A 70 31.81 16.52 -14.95
C PRO A 70 31.61 16.45 -16.47
N VAL A 71 32.40 15.66 -17.19
CA VAL A 71 32.25 15.44 -18.64
C VAL A 71 30.96 14.67 -18.95
N ILE A 72 30.62 13.65 -18.14
CA ILE A 72 29.35 12.91 -18.28
C ILE A 72 28.16 13.81 -17.99
N LYS A 73 28.21 14.60 -16.92
CA LYS A 73 27.11 15.52 -16.56
C LYS A 73 26.74 16.48 -17.70
N LYS A 74 27.68 16.84 -18.56
CA LYS A 74 27.47 17.79 -19.68
C LYS A 74 26.94 17.13 -20.96
N ASN A 75 26.95 15.81 -21.05
CA ASN A 75 26.60 15.09 -22.28
C ASN A 75 25.82 13.79 -21.96
N GLU A 76 24.48 13.89 -21.96
CA GLU A 76 23.60 12.74 -21.69
C GLU A 76 23.74 11.63 -22.75
N ALA A 77 24.07 11.96 -24.01
CA ALA A 77 24.24 10.95 -25.05
C ALA A 77 25.34 9.91 -24.72
N ARG A 78 26.35 10.32 -23.93
CA ARG A 78 27.40 9.40 -23.48
C ARG A 78 26.97 8.48 -22.34
N TRP A 79 25.82 8.72 -21.73
CA TRP A 79 25.32 7.86 -20.67
C TRP A 79 24.95 6.46 -21.16
N GLN A 80 24.63 6.33 -22.45
CA GLN A 80 24.40 5.01 -23.06
C GLN A 80 25.61 4.09 -22.90
N GLU A 81 26.84 4.62 -23.03
CA GLU A 81 28.08 3.87 -22.82
C GLU A 81 28.15 3.33 -21.36
N VAL A 82 27.66 4.12 -20.38
CA VAL A 82 27.61 3.68 -18.97
C VAL A 82 26.56 2.58 -18.78
N GLU A 83 25.38 2.73 -19.36
CA GLU A 83 24.30 1.72 -19.29
C GLU A 83 24.73 0.39 -19.91
N ASP A 84 25.45 0.42 -21.06
CA ASP A 84 25.96 -0.79 -21.72
C ASP A 84 27.01 -1.50 -20.86
N GLN A 85 27.95 -0.75 -20.25
CA GLN A 85 28.93 -1.31 -19.32
C GLN A 85 28.28 -1.87 -18.07
N PHE A 86 27.29 -1.16 -17.50
CA PHE A 86 26.59 -1.60 -16.30
C PHE A 86 25.79 -2.88 -16.55
N ARG A 87 25.15 -3.01 -17.72
CA ARG A 87 24.42 -4.21 -18.11
C ARG A 87 25.35 -5.43 -18.15
N LEU A 88 26.54 -5.28 -18.71
CA LEU A 88 27.55 -6.36 -18.72
C LEU A 88 27.96 -6.81 -17.31
N LEU A 89 28.01 -5.89 -16.36
CA LEU A 89 28.35 -6.19 -14.96
C LEU A 89 27.20 -6.86 -14.19
N THR A 90 25.95 -6.68 -14.64
CA THR A 90 24.74 -7.12 -13.89
C THR A 90 24.00 -8.28 -14.56
N ASP A 91 24.38 -8.72 -15.75
CA ASP A 91 23.64 -9.70 -16.59
C ASP A 91 23.38 -11.06 -15.89
N ALA A 92 24.27 -11.48 -15.00
CA ALA A 92 24.19 -12.79 -14.33
C ALA A 92 23.63 -12.75 -12.91
N VAL A 93 23.20 -11.58 -12.39
CA VAL A 93 22.73 -11.47 -10.99
C VAL A 93 21.22 -11.43 -10.92
N TYR A 94 20.66 -12.06 -9.88
CA TYR A 94 19.20 -12.13 -9.67
C TYR A 94 18.50 -10.77 -9.63
N HIS A 95 19.15 -9.76 -9.09
CA HIS A 95 18.62 -8.40 -8.91
C HIS A 95 19.06 -7.42 -10.01
N ALA A 96 19.35 -7.92 -11.22
CA ALA A 96 19.79 -7.10 -12.36
C ALA A 96 18.80 -5.98 -12.71
N ASP A 97 17.51 -6.27 -12.72
CA ASP A 97 16.44 -5.30 -13.00
C ASP A 97 16.36 -4.18 -11.94
N LEU A 98 16.53 -4.51 -10.66
CA LEU A 98 16.60 -3.52 -9.58
C LEU A 98 17.85 -2.64 -9.71
N ALA A 99 18.99 -3.25 -10.07
CA ALA A 99 20.23 -2.53 -10.32
C ALA A 99 20.09 -1.58 -11.52
N GLN A 100 19.46 -2.03 -12.62
CA GLN A 100 19.15 -1.18 -13.76
C GLN A 100 18.22 -0.01 -13.37
N ALA A 101 17.17 -0.29 -12.61
CA ALA A 101 16.26 0.75 -12.07
C ALA A 101 17.02 1.80 -11.26
N TYR A 102 18.02 1.37 -10.48
CA TYR A 102 18.87 2.25 -9.69
C TYR A 102 19.73 3.16 -10.58
N LEU A 103 20.40 2.59 -11.59
CA LEU A 103 21.20 3.36 -12.57
C LEU A 103 20.35 4.39 -13.33
N HIS A 104 19.17 3.98 -13.82
CA HIS A 104 18.23 4.87 -14.52
C HIS A 104 17.73 6.01 -13.61
N SER A 105 17.57 5.76 -12.31
CA SER A 105 17.22 6.80 -11.36
C SER A 105 18.35 7.80 -11.14
N ILE A 106 19.61 7.36 -11.13
CA ILE A 106 20.78 8.24 -11.13
C ILE A 106 20.80 9.11 -12.38
N ARG A 107 20.63 8.52 -13.57
CA ARG A 107 20.55 9.25 -14.85
C ARG A 107 19.51 10.37 -14.79
N ARG A 108 18.27 10.01 -14.43
CA ARG A 108 17.17 10.99 -14.36
C ARG A 108 17.48 12.13 -13.41
N LYS A 109 18.15 11.86 -12.30
CA LYS A 109 18.55 12.88 -11.34
C LYS A 109 19.66 13.78 -11.87
N LEU A 110 20.63 13.22 -12.59
CA LEU A 110 21.74 13.95 -13.19
C LEU A 110 21.30 14.94 -14.27
N TYR A 111 20.41 14.49 -15.16
CA TYR A 111 20.00 15.24 -16.35
C TYR A 111 18.62 15.88 -16.20
N VAL A 112 17.95 15.68 -15.04
CA VAL A 112 16.57 16.15 -14.83
C VAL A 112 15.64 15.65 -15.94
N SER A 113 15.94 14.46 -16.48
CA SER A 113 15.24 13.87 -17.63
C SER A 113 13.87 13.32 -17.25
N GLU A 114 13.09 12.98 -18.28
CA GLU A 114 11.76 12.41 -18.14
C GLU A 114 11.81 10.96 -17.66
N TRP A 115 10.75 10.53 -17.01
CA TRP A 115 10.56 9.13 -16.69
C TRP A 115 10.16 8.37 -17.96
N ARG A 116 10.80 7.24 -18.20
CA ARG A 116 10.51 6.36 -19.33
C ARG A 116 10.17 4.98 -18.83
N VAL A 117 9.30 4.28 -19.54
CA VAL A 117 9.11 2.85 -19.36
C VAL A 117 10.35 2.17 -19.93
N GLU A 118 11.07 1.44 -19.10
CA GLU A 118 12.29 0.76 -19.49
C GLU A 118 12.04 -0.76 -19.53
N ASP A 119 12.56 -1.42 -20.56
CA ASP A 119 12.43 -2.88 -20.74
C ASP A 119 13.38 -3.70 -19.84
N TYR A 120 13.84 -3.14 -18.72
CA TYR A 120 14.69 -3.88 -17.80
C TYR A 120 13.89 -4.77 -16.83
N TYR A 121 12.60 -4.54 -16.68
CA TYR A 121 11.70 -5.40 -15.92
C TYR A 121 11.27 -6.57 -16.82
N SER A 122 11.72 -7.77 -16.49
CA SER A 122 11.33 -8.99 -17.16
C SER A 122 10.79 -10.01 -16.16
N ASP A 123 9.57 -10.44 -16.37
CA ASP A 123 8.93 -11.52 -15.59
C ASP A 123 9.61 -12.88 -15.84
N SER A 124 10.35 -12.99 -16.96
CA SER A 124 11.00 -14.21 -17.41
C SER A 124 12.43 -14.43 -16.86
N SER A 125 13.05 -13.40 -16.29
CA SER A 125 14.48 -13.45 -15.95
C SER A 125 14.83 -14.16 -14.65
N SER A 126 13.86 -14.72 -13.92
CA SER A 126 14.09 -15.15 -12.55
C SER A 126 13.30 -16.38 -12.12
N GLU A 127 13.21 -17.39 -12.99
CA GLU A 127 12.81 -18.72 -12.51
C GLU A 127 13.95 -19.28 -11.65
N LEU A 128 13.64 -19.48 -10.37
CA LEU A 128 14.56 -20.10 -9.43
C LEU A 128 14.75 -21.58 -9.79
N GLY A 129 15.99 -22.06 -9.73
CA GLY A 129 16.26 -23.50 -9.76
C GLY A 129 15.62 -24.22 -8.56
N GLU A 130 15.49 -25.55 -8.63
CA GLU A 130 14.85 -26.34 -7.57
C GLU A 130 15.50 -26.11 -6.19
N GLU A 131 16.82 -26.03 -6.10
CA GLU A 131 17.53 -25.75 -4.85
C GLU A 131 17.14 -24.39 -4.24
N GLN A 132 17.08 -23.34 -5.04
CA GLN A 132 16.68 -22.01 -4.58
C GLN A 132 15.19 -21.95 -4.18
N GLN A 133 14.34 -22.72 -4.87
CA GLN A 133 12.93 -22.86 -4.47
C GLN A 133 12.79 -23.53 -3.11
N ASP A 134 13.61 -24.54 -2.80
CA ASP A 134 13.62 -25.21 -1.50
C ASP A 134 14.16 -24.31 -0.37
N GLU A 135 15.03 -23.35 -0.71
CA GLU A 135 15.41 -22.29 0.22
C GLU A 135 14.25 -21.34 0.53
N CYS A 136 13.38 -21.05 -0.45
CA CYS A 136 12.25 -20.16 -0.29
C CYS A 136 11.09 -20.78 0.46
N TYR A 137 10.82 -22.08 0.27
CA TYR A 137 9.60 -22.73 0.73
C TYR A 137 9.84 -23.93 1.63
N LEU A 138 9.01 -24.03 2.66
CA LEU A 138 8.70 -25.29 3.32
C LEU A 138 7.51 -25.93 2.58
N ARG A 139 7.68 -27.17 2.10
CA ARG A 139 6.62 -27.96 1.46
C ARG A 139 6.24 -29.14 2.34
N ILE A 140 4.95 -29.30 2.59
CA ILE A 140 4.38 -30.43 3.33
C ILE A 140 3.39 -31.13 2.42
N ALA A 141 3.67 -32.40 2.06
CA ALA A 141 2.71 -33.24 1.33
C ALA A 141 1.62 -33.72 2.29
N LEU A 142 0.36 -33.56 1.90
CA LEU A 142 -0.80 -33.99 2.68
C LEU A 142 -1.32 -35.31 2.15
N THR A 143 -1.06 -36.40 2.88
CA THR A 143 -1.59 -37.75 2.59
C THR A 143 -2.85 -38.04 3.40
N ALA A 144 -3.18 -37.20 4.37
CA ALA A 144 -4.32 -37.24 5.26
C ALA A 144 -4.77 -35.81 5.59
N PRO A 145 -5.89 -35.60 6.29
CA PRO A 145 -6.22 -34.29 6.83
C PRO A 145 -5.05 -33.69 7.63
N VAL A 146 -4.89 -32.36 7.58
CA VAL A 146 -3.84 -31.61 8.31
C VAL A 146 -3.80 -32.07 9.79
N GLN A 147 -2.60 -32.31 10.30
CA GLN A 147 -2.37 -32.75 11.68
C GLN A 147 -1.73 -31.64 12.52
N VAL A 148 -1.79 -31.80 13.86
CA VAL A 148 -1.12 -30.84 14.79
C VAL A 148 0.38 -30.79 14.55
N SER A 149 1.01 -31.92 14.18
CA SER A 149 2.43 -31.98 13.81
C SER A 149 2.77 -31.11 12.62
N ASP A 150 1.90 -31.06 11.60
CA ASP A 150 2.08 -30.22 10.42
C ASP A 150 2.01 -28.75 10.83
N ILE A 151 1.03 -28.39 11.65
CA ILE A 151 0.87 -27.03 12.17
C ILE A 151 2.09 -26.60 12.99
N ARG A 152 2.62 -27.47 13.85
CA ARG A 152 3.86 -27.16 14.61
C ARG A 152 5.04 -26.92 13.68
N THR A 153 5.16 -27.70 12.62
CA THR A 153 6.19 -27.52 11.61
C THR A 153 6.03 -26.18 10.89
N LEU A 154 4.81 -25.78 10.56
CA LEU A 154 4.51 -24.47 9.95
C LEU A 154 4.84 -23.31 10.90
N LEU A 155 4.50 -23.41 12.19
CA LEU A 155 4.82 -22.38 13.19
C LEU A 155 6.33 -22.24 13.44
N GLY A 156 7.09 -23.30 13.17
CA GLY A 156 8.56 -23.31 13.27
C GLY A 156 9.30 -22.88 12.00
N VAL A 157 8.60 -22.48 10.94
CA VAL A 157 9.22 -22.08 9.66
C VAL A 157 10.09 -20.83 9.79
N GLU A 158 9.65 -19.87 10.59
CA GLU A 158 10.44 -18.71 11.03
C GLU A 158 10.99 -18.99 12.43
N LYS A 159 12.30 -18.84 12.58
CA LYS A 159 12.97 -19.04 13.87
C LYS A 159 12.97 -17.72 14.64
N PHE A 160 12.18 -17.64 15.69
CA PHE A 160 12.15 -16.50 16.60
C PHE A 160 13.07 -16.72 17.80
N ASP A 161 13.76 -15.66 18.23
CA ASP A 161 14.52 -15.66 19.49
C ASP A 161 13.59 -15.58 20.72
N ARG A 162 12.34 -15.13 20.49
CA ARG A 162 11.29 -15.10 21.51
C ARG A 162 10.39 -16.33 21.42
N GLU A 163 10.22 -17.03 22.53
CA GLU A 163 9.38 -18.23 22.62
C GLU A 163 7.89 -17.92 22.47
N PHE A 164 7.13 -18.91 22.01
CA PHE A 164 5.67 -18.89 22.06
C PHE A 164 5.18 -18.97 23.51
N GLU A 165 4.09 -18.25 23.82
CA GLU A 165 3.43 -18.34 25.14
C GLU A 165 2.93 -19.75 25.42
N ASP A 166 2.30 -20.38 24.45
CA ASP A 166 1.82 -21.77 24.48
C ASP A 166 1.67 -22.30 23.04
N LEU A 167 2.76 -22.86 22.53
CA LEU A 167 2.82 -23.38 21.14
C LEU A 167 1.82 -24.51 20.89
N GLU A 168 1.60 -25.38 21.89
CA GLU A 168 0.69 -26.53 21.72
C GLU A 168 -0.77 -26.09 21.64
N ARG A 169 -1.20 -25.20 22.54
CA ARG A 169 -2.52 -24.59 22.51
C ARG A 169 -2.75 -23.88 21.15
N ASP A 170 -1.80 -23.08 20.74
CA ASP A 170 -1.90 -22.30 19.50
C ASP A 170 -1.96 -23.20 18.27
N ALA A 171 -1.18 -24.29 18.25
CA ALA A 171 -1.22 -25.29 17.17
C ALA A 171 -2.57 -26.00 17.09
N GLN A 172 -3.16 -26.37 18.22
CA GLN A 172 -4.47 -27.00 18.27
C GLN A 172 -5.59 -26.05 17.82
N LEU A 173 -5.59 -24.80 18.30
CA LEU A 173 -6.57 -23.80 17.90
C LEU A 173 -6.47 -23.49 16.41
N LEU A 174 -5.26 -23.36 15.89
CA LEU A 174 -4.99 -23.13 14.48
C LEU A 174 -5.48 -24.28 13.61
N LEU A 175 -5.25 -25.54 14.03
CA LEU A 175 -5.74 -26.72 13.33
C LEU A 175 -7.27 -26.73 13.24
N VAL A 176 -7.97 -26.58 14.38
CA VAL A 176 -9.44 -26.57 14.43
C VAL A 176 -10.02 -25.47 13.55
N ARG A 177 -9.44 -24.26 13.64
CA ARG A 177 -9.91 -23.13 12.84
C ARG A 177 -9.68 -23.34 11.35
N THR A 178 -8.50 -23.82 10.97
CA THR A 178 -8.16 -24.09 9.57
C THR A 178 -9.08 -25.16 8.97
N ALA A 179 -9.31 -26.27 9.67
CA ALA A 179 -10.23 -27.31 9.23
C ALA A 179 -11.65 -26.76 9.00
N SER A 180 -12.18 -26.01 9.98
CA SER A 180 -13.51 -25.37 9.85
C SER A 180 -13.59 -24.39 8.69
N ASN A 181 -12.52 -23.62 8.43
CA ASN A 181 -12.48 -22.68 7.32
C ASN A 181 -12.44 -23.39 5.95
N LEU A 182 -11.69 -24.48 5.85
CA LEU A 182 -11.63 -25.29 4.63
C LEU A 182 -12.99 -25.94 4.32
N GLU A 183 -13.64 -26.54 5.30
CA GLU A 183 -14.97 -27.17 5.15
C GLU A 183 -16.04 -26.16 4.71
N LYS A 184 -16.11 -24.99 5.35
CA LYS A 184 -17.12 -23.96 5.04
C LYS A 184 -16.97 -23.37 3.65
N SER A 185 -15.78 -23.33 3.12
CA SER A 185 -15.45 -22.56 1.92
C SER A 185 -15.26 -23.43 0.69
N ASP A 186 -15.11 -24.77 0.83
CA ASP A 186 -14.94 -25.68 -0.30
C ASP A 186 -16.14 -26.65 -0.43
N LYS A 187 -17.05 -26.30 -1.35
CA LYS A 187 -18.19 -27.15 -1.69
C LYS A 187 -17.83 -28.24 -2.72
N SER A 188 -16.60 -28.25 -3.25
CA SER A 188 -16.19 -29.21 -4.28
C SER A 188 -15.87 -30.59 -3.72
N GLY A 189 -15.62 -30.71 -2.41
CA GLY A 189 -15.19 -31.95 -1.78
C GLY A 189 -13.75 -32.38 -2.10
N ILE A 190 -12.99 -31.54 -2.81
CA ILE A 190 -11.59 -31.83 -3.16
C ILE A 190 -10.70 -31.35 -2.01
N ALA A 191 -9.93 -32.25 -1.40
CA ALA A 191 -8.97 -31.89 -0.36
C ALA A 191 -7.68 -31.32 -0.96
N PRO A 192 -6.99 -30.44 -0.26
CA PRO A 192 -5.65 -29.99 -0.67
C PRO A 192 -4.67 -31.16 -0.57
N HIS A 193 -3.70 -31.22 -1.49
CA HIS A 193 -2.67 -32.26 -1.52
C HIS A 193 -1.34 -31.82 -0.91
N SER A 194 -1.13 -30.51 -0.75
CA SER A 194 0.08 -29.99 -0.12
C SER A 194 -0.12 -28.60 0.49
N ILE A 195 0.78 -28.26 1.41
CA ILE A 195 0.96 -26.91 1.95
C ILE A 195 2.33 -26.42 1.51
N GLU A 196 2.39 -25.19 1.05
CA GLU A 196 3.64 -24.44 0.86
C GLU A 196 3.62 -23.21 1.75
N MET A 197 4.72 -22.97 2.47
CA MET A 197 4.90 -21.82 3.37
C MET A 197 6.25 -21.16 3.09
N PHE A 198 6.31 -19.84 2.98
CA PHE A 198 7.58 -19.14 2.90
C PHE A 198 8.43 -19.37 4.14
N ARG A 199 9.75 -19.59 3.93
CA ARG A 199 10.75 -19.69 5.01
C ARG A 199 11.19 -18.31 5.52
N ALA A 200 10.30 -17.32 5.48
CA ALA A 200 10.56 -15.96 5.97
C ALA A 200 9.30 -15.37 6.59
N GLY A 201 9.47 -14.67 7.69
CA GLY A 201 8.42 -13.89 8.30
C GLY A 201 8.16 -12.58 7.54
N PHE A 202 6.92 -12.17 7.50
CA PHE A 202 6.46 -10.88 6.98
C PHE A 202 6.15 -9.97 8.17
N TYR A 203 6.95 -8.91 8.38
CA TYR A 203 6.82 -8.05 9.55
C TYR A 203 6.17 -6.72 9.17
N ARG A 204 5.20 -6.30 9.98
CA ARG A 204 4.50 -5.04 9.77
C ARG A 204 3.88 -4.53 11.08
N ASN A 205 4.05 -3.24 11.37
CA ASN A 205 3.50 -2.60 12.58
C ASN A 205 3.89 -3.38 13.85
N ARG A 206 2.92 -4.07 14.45
CA ARG A 206 3.10 -4.85 15.69
C ARG A 206 3.04 -6.37 15.46
N GLY A 207 2.85 -6.81 14.23
CA GLY A 207 2.61 -8.21 13.87
C GLY A 207 3.71 -8.82 13.03
N ALA A 208 3.82 -10.14 13.11
CA ALA A 208 4.51 -10.98 12.15
C ALA A 208 3.51 -11.92 11.47
N TYR A 209 3.76 -12.27 10.22
CA TYR A 209 2.87 -13.12 9.47
C TYR A 209 3.68 -14.22 8.79
N LEU A 210 3.22 -15.48 8.97
CA LEU A 210 3.72 -16.60 8.20
C LEU A 210 2.78 -16.76 6.99
N VAL A 211 3.34 -16.68 5.79
CA VAL A 211 2.56 -16.61 4.55
C VAL A 211 2.75 -17.88 3.74
N GLY A 212 1.66 -18.58 3.51
CA GLY A 212 1.62 -19.84 2.80
C GLY A 212 0.35 -20.04 1.99
N ARG A 213 0.22 -21.21 1.40
CA ARG A 213 -0.95 -21.63 0.63
C ARG A 213 -1.21 -23.13 0.72
N PHE A 214 -2.45 -23.49 0.57
CA PHE A 214 -2.89 -24.84 0.24
C PHE A 214 -2.91 -24.99 -1.28
N ASN A 215 -2.33 -26.07 -1.79
CA ASN A 215 -2.38 -26.43 -3.20
C ASN A 215 -3.38 -27.59 -3.39
N TYR A 216 -4.20 -27.49 -4.42
CA TYR A 216 -5.22 -28.47 -4.77
C TYR A 216 -4.87 -29.22 -6.04
N PRO A 217 -5.33 -30.50 -6.22
CA PRO A 217 -5.03 -31.29 -7.42
C PRO A 217 -5.53 -30.65 -8.73
N ASP A 218 -6.52 -29.79 -8.66
CA ASP A 218 -7.09 -29.06 -9.81
C ASP A 218 -6.36 -27.74 -10.15
N GLY A 219 -5.20 -27.49 -9.51
CA GLY A 219 -4.38 -26.29 -9.73
C GLY A 219 -4.83 -25.06 -8.94
N ARG A 220 -5.95 -25.11 -8.22
CA ARG A 220 -6.35 -24.02 -7.32
C ARG A 220 -5.39 -23.88 -6.15
N CYS A 221 -5.21 -22.63 -5.71
CA CYS A 221 -4.49 -22.29 -4.48
C CYS A 221 -5.41 -21.55 -3.50
N ARG A 222 -5.20 -21.78 -2.20
CA ARG A 222 -5.86 -21.02 -1.13
C ARG A 222 -4.84 -20.47 -0.16
N PRO A 223 -4.99 -19.23 0.30
CA PRO A 223 -4.07 -18.67 1.28
C PRO A 223 -4.13 -19.45 2.62
N LEU A 224 -2.97 -19.56 3.24
CA LEU A 224 -2.78 -19.93 4.63
C LEU A 224 -1.87 -18.87 5.26
N ILE A 225 -2.45 -17.85 5.87
CA ILE A 225 -1.70 -16.77 6.49
C ILE A 225 -1.95 -16.82 7.98
N ILE A 226 -0.87 -17.01 8.75
CA ILE A 226 -0.92 -17.10 10.21
C ILE A 226 -0.40 -15.78 10.76
N ALA A 227 -1.27 -15.04 11.45
CA ALA A 227 -0.92 -13.77 12.08
C ALA A 227 -0.43 -14.01 13.51
N LEU A 228 0.77 -13.53 13.79
CA LEU A 228 1.43 -13.64 15.09
C LEU A 228 1.51 -12.27 15.75
N LEU A 229 1.26 -12.22 17.06
CA LEU A 229 1.53 -11.08 17.91
C LEU A 229 2.49 -11.48 19.05
N ASN A 230 3.23 -10.50 19.56
CA ASN A 230 4.11 -10.71 20.70
C ASN A 230 3.53 -10.03 21.94
N GLY A 231 2.97 -10.83 22.84
CA GLY A 231 2.43 -10.43 24.13
C GLY A 231 3.48 -10.24 25.22
N LYS A 232 3.04 -9.97 26.46
CA LYS A 232 3.94 -9.88 27.61
C LYS A 232 4.63 -11.21 27.93
N LYS A 233 3.92 -12.34 27.73
CA LYS A 233 4.40 -13.68 28.08
C LYS A 233 5.17 -14.36 26.93
N GLY A 234 4.89 -14.01 25.68
CA GLY A 234 5.51 -14.63 24.51
C GLY A 234 4.77 -14.31 23.22
N ILE A 235 5.21 -14.95 22.14
CA ILE A 235 4.52 -14.92 20.85
C ILE A 235 3.27 -15.80 20.94
N TYR A 236 2.21 -15.40 20.25
CA TYR A 236 0.99 -16.20 20.14
C TYR A 236 0.35 -16.02 18.77
N VAL A 237 -0.44 -17.03 18.35
CA VAL A 237 -1.24 -16.96 17.12
C VAL A 237 -2.48 -16.11 17.39
N ASP A 238 -2.61 -14.98 16.74
CA ASP A 238 -3.78 -14.11 16.88
C ASP A 238 -4.90 -14.46 15.90
N ALA A 239 -4.56 -14.79 14.65
CA ALA A 239 -5.54 -15.12 13.63
C ALA A 239 -4.99 -16.07 12.57
N VAL A 240 -5.91 -16.73 11.82
CA VAL A 240 -5.60 -17.47 10.60
C VAL A 240 -6.51 -17.04 9.46
N ILE A 241 -5.92 -16.71 8.33
CA ILE A 241 -6.62 -16.25 7.14
C ILE A 241 -6.50 -17.32 6.04
N ASN A 242 -7.64 -17.93 5.68
CA ASN A 242 -7.76 -18.90 4.62
C ASN A 242 -8.62 -18.38 3.44
N SER A 243 -9.10 -17.15 3.52
CA SER A 243 -9.90 -16.49 2.49
C SER A 243 -9.05 -15.57 1.63
N SER A 244 -9.12 -15.73 0.29
CA SER A 244 -8.50 -14.78 -0.63
C SER A 244 -9.01 -13.36 -0.43
N THR A 245 -10.28 -13.16 -0.06
CA THR A 245 -10.86 -11.86 0.30
C THR A 245 -10.07 -11.18 1.40
N TYR A 246 -9.84 -11.86 2.52
CA TYR A 246 -9.11 -11.28 3.65
C TYR A 246 -7.60 -11.18 3.38
N ALA A 247 -7.02 -12.10 2.59
CA ALA A 247 -5.65 -11.98 2.12
C ALA A 247 -5.48 -10.69 1.28
N HIS A 248 -6.36 -10.45 0.30
CA HIS A 248 -6.35 -9.20 -0.47
C HIS A 248 -6.48 -7.97 0.45
N ASN A 249 -7.37 -8.01 1.43
CA ASN A 249 -7.57 -6.89 2.35
C ASN A 249 -6.34 -6.60 3.20
N MET A 250 -5.63 -7.65 3.64
CA MET A 250 -4.43 -7.52 4.47
C MET A 250 -3.23 -6.99 3.70
N PHE A 251 -3.03 -7.45 2.44
CA PHE A 251 -1.87 -7.07 1.62
C PHE A 251 -2.13 -5.87 0.70
N SER A 252 -3.34 -5.31 0.69
CA SER A 252 -3.74 -4.31 -0.30
C SER A 252 -3.56 -2.88 0.17
N SER A 253 -2.63 -2.57 1.03
CA SER A 253 -2.44 -1.20 1.48
C SER A 253 -0.98 -0.77 1.51
N THR A 254 -0.78 0.48 1.30
CA THR A 254 0.35 1.38 1.43
C THR A 254 1.73 0.89 0.99
N LEU A 255 2.50 1.78 0.44
CA LEU A 255 3.86 1.59 -0.02
C LEU A 255 4.77 1.07 1.11
N ALA A 256 5.58 0.05 0.81
CA ALA A 256 6.59 -0.49 1.70
C ALA A 256 6.07 -1.09 3.03
N ASN A 257 4.93 -1.76 2.99
CA ASN A 257 4.27 -2.22 4.20
C ASN A 257 4.90 -3.39 4.93
N PHE A 258 5.32 -4.40 4.17
CA PHE A 258 5.89 -5.60 4.77
C PHE A 258 7.40 -5.63 4.65
N HIS A 259 8.06 -5.92 5.77
CA HIS A 259 9.48 -6.26 5.80
C HIS A 259 9.59 -7.79 5.69
N VAL A 260 10.20 -8.27 4.62
CA VAL A 260 10.37 -9.71 4.36
C VAL A 260 11.86 -9.99 4.27
N ASN A 261 12.36 -10.85 5.14
CA ASN A 261 13.78 -11.23 5.15
C ASN A 261 14.05 -12.33 4.11
N ASN A 262 13.92 -11.97 2.83
CA ASN A 262 14.20 -12.84 1.70
C ASN A 262 14.52 -11.99 0.47
N GLY A 263 15.63 -12.27 -0.20
CA GLY A 263 16.08 -11.53 -1.38
C GLY A 263 15.41 -11.94 -2.70
N TYR A 264 14.60 -13.01 -2.71
CA TYR A 264 13.93 -13.52 -3.91
C TYR A 264 12.58 -12.82 -4.15
N TYR A 265 12.60 -11.51 -4.37
CA TYR A 265 11.41 -10.66 -4.44
C TYR A 265 10.47 -10.98 -5.61
N HIS A 266 10.96 -11.44 -6.75
CA HIS A 266 10.11 -11.91 -7.86
C HIS A 266 9.30 -13.12 -7.44
N GLU A 267 9.94 -14.07 -6.74
CA GLU A 267 9.28 -15.28 -6.26
C GLU A 267 8.21 -14.96 -5.22
N ILE A 268 8.52 -14.05 -4.28
CA ILE A 268 7.53 -13.56 -3.32
C ILE A 268 6.34 -12.94 -4.05
N CYS A 269 6.57 -12.08 -5.05
CA CYS A 269 5.48 -11.43 -5.80
C CYS A 269 4.64 -12.43 -6.60
N ARG A 270 5.26 -13.43 -7.27
CA ARG A 270 4.54 -14.51 -7.97
C ARG A 270 3.68 -15.33 -7.00
N PHE A 271 4.24 -15.69 -5.85
CA PHE A 271 3.50 -16.40 -4.81
C PHE A 271 2.31 -15.60 -4.29
N LEU A 272 2.53 -14.33 -3.92
CA LEU A 272 1.46 -13.43 -3.48
C LEU A 272 0.38 -13.29 -4.56
N LYS A 273 0.76 -13.21 -5.85
CA LYS A 273 -0.17 -13.19 -6.98
C LYS A 273 -1.01 -14.47 -7.06
N SER A 274 -0.44 -15.64 -6.75
CA SER A 274 -1.17 -16.92 -6.79
C SER A 274 -2.29 -17.00 -5.74
N ILE A 275 -2.11 -16.40 -4.57
CA ILE A 275 -3.11 -16.36 -3.49
C ILE A 275 -4.01 -15.12 -3.56
N MET A 276 -3.60 -14.11 -4.34
CA MET A 276 -4.33 -12.86 -4.56
C MET A 276 -4.39 -12.50 -6.05
N PRO A 277 -5.05 -13.33 -6.90
CA PRO A 277 -4.98 -13.22 -8.35
C PRO A 277 -5.54 -11.90 -8.92
N MET A 278 -6.45 -11.25 -8.20
CA MET A 278 -7.07 -9.99 -8.64
C MET A 278 -6.24 -8.74 -8.31
N ARG A 279 -5.13 -8.88 -7.57
CA ARG A 279 -4.22 -7.77 -7.32
C ARG A 279 -3.20 -7.69 -8.45
N PRO A 280 -2.99 -6.52 -9.07
CA PRO A 280 -1.94 -6.32 -10.08
C PRO A 280 -0.55 -6.68 -9.55
N LEU A 281 0.32 -7.23 -10.41
CA LEU A 281 1.65 -7.69 -10.02
C LEU A 281 2.52 -6.53 -9.52
N GLY A 282 2.45 -5.38 -10.18
CA GLY A 282 3.21 -4.19 -9.80
C GLY A 282 2.93 -3.75 -8.35
N LEU A 283 1.70 -3.94 -7.88
CA LEU A 283 1.34 -3.62 -6.48
C LEU A 283 1.89 -4.63 -5.48
N HIS A 284 2.22 -5.87 -5.88
CA HIS A 284 2.89 -6.83 -4.99
C HIS A 284 4.34 -6.41 -4.71
N TYR A 285 5.06 -5.89 -5.69
CA TYR A 285 6.40 -5.33 -5.47
C TYR A 285 6.37 -4.19 -4.46
N SER A 286 5.43 -3.27 -4.60
CA SER A 286 5.26 -2.17 -3.63
C SER A 286 4.91 -2.70 -2.23
N THR A 287 4.09 -3.76 -2.12
CA THR A 287 3.70 -4.38 -0.84
C THR A 287 4.90 -4.88 -0.03
N ILE A 288 5.96 -5.35 -0.69
CA ILE A 288 7.19 -5.83 -0.05
C ILE A 288 8.36 -4.83 -0.12
N GLY A 289 8.08 -3.59 -0.53
CA GLY A 289 9.03 -2.47 -0.48
C GLY A 289 9.87 -2.23 -1.72
N TYR A 290 9.69 -3.00 -2.79
CA TYR A 290 10.40 -2.81 -4.07
C TYR A 290 9.65 -1.80 -4.94
N ASN A 291 9.48 -0.58 -4.43
CA ASN A 291 8.61 0.45 -5.02
C ASN A 291 9.02 0.87 -6.44
N HIS A 292 10.32 0.84 -6.76
CA HIS A 292 10.78 1.20 -8.11
C HIS A 292 10.40 0.17 -9.15
N LEU A 293 10.58 -1.12 -8.85
CA LEU A 293 10.10 -2.21 -9.71
C LEU A 293 8.58 -2.17 -9.80
N GLY A 294 7.88 -1.91 -8.68
CA GLY A 294 6.44 -1.72 -8.67
C GLY A 294 5.98 -0.60 -9.61
N LYS A 295 6.69 0.54 -9.64
CA LYS A 295 6.37 1.64 -10.58
C LYS A 295 6.51 1.22 -12.04
N VAL A 296 7.60 0.54 -12.38
CA VAL A 296 7.83 0.06 -13.75
C VAL A 296 6.75 -0.95 -14.14
N ALA A 297 6.48 -1.94 -13.28
CA ALA A 297 5.48 -2.95 -13.53
C ALA A 297 4.07 -2.35 -13.69
N VAL A 298 3.68 -1.38 -12.84
CA VAL A 298 2.38 -0.68 -12.95
C VAL A 298 2.25 0.04 -14.29
N MET A 299 3.29 0.71 -14.77
CA MET A 299 3.22 1.41 -16.06
C MET A 299 3.16 0.43 -17.23
N ASN A 300 3.92 -0.68 -17.17
CA ASN A 300 3.85 -1.74 -18.17
C ASN A 300 2.47 -2.40 -18.20
N GLU A 301 1.85 -2.64 -17.04
CA GLU A 301 0.49 -3.16 -16.94
C GLU A 301 -0.52 -2.20 -17.58
N ILE A 302 -0.45 -0.89 -17.29
CA ILE A 302 -1.31 0.12 -17.91
C ILE A 302 -1.12 0.16 -19.43
N GLU A 303 0.11 0.18 -19.90
CA GLU A 303 0.43 0.16 -21.33
C GLU A 303 -0.12 -1.10 -22.00
N HIS A 304 0.06 -2.26 -21.38
CA HIS A 304 -0.46 -3.53 -21.88
C HIS A 304 -1.99 -3.55 -21.92
N GLU A 305 -2.67 -3.07 -20.87
CA GLU A 305 -4.13 -2.95 -20.82
C GLU A 305 -4.66 -2.10 -21.98
N ILE A 306 -4.08 -0.92 -22.21
CA ILE A 306 -4.48 -0.01 -23.31
C ILE A 306 -4.24 -0.66 -24.67
N LYS A 307 -3.06 -1.22 -24.91
CA LYS A 307 -2.71 -1.84 -26.21
C LYS A 307 -3.55 -3.07 -26.51
N SER A 308 -3.87 -3.88 -25.50
CA SER A 308 -4.63 -5.13 -25.69
C SER A 308 -6.13 -4.92 -25.82
N SER A 309 -6.71 -3.94 -25.11
CA SER A 309 -8.14 -3.65 -25.14
C SER A 309 -8.54 -2.67 -26.23
N GLY A 310 -7.62 -1.81 -26.69
CA GLY A 310 -7.92 -0.67 -27.54
C GLY A 310 -8.73 0.44 -26.84
N GLU A 311 -8.90 0.34 -25.52
CA GLU A 311 -9.57 1.36 -24.71
C GLU A 311 -8.67 2.58 -24.52
N VAL A 312 -9.28 3.75 -24.29
CA VAL A 312 -8.55 4.98 -24.00
C VAL A 312 -8.96 5.52 -22.63
N PHE A 313 -8.07 6.26 -22.00
CA PHE A 313 -8.39 6.99 -20.80
C PHE A 313 -9.54 7.97 -21.03
N SER A 314 -10.53 7.93 -20.18
CA SER A 314 -11.66 8.86 -20.12
C SER A 314 -11.86 9.36 -18.69
N VAL A 315 -12.57 10.47 -18.55
CA VAL A 315 -12.92 11.01 -17.23
C VAL A 315 -13.63 9.92 -16.43
N SER A 316 -13.23 9.76 -15.18
CA SER A 316 -13.81 8.74 -14.31
C SER A 316 -15.30 8.94 -14.12
N PRO A 317 -16.10 7.86 -14.14
CA PRO A 317 -17.54 7.95 -13.89
C PRO A 317 -17.83 8.40 -12.46
N GLY A 318 -18.99 9.04 -12.27
CA GLY A 318 -19.44 9.55 -10.97
C GLY A 318 -19.32 11.06 -10.84
N THR A 319 -19.31 11.57 -9.61
CA THR A 319 -19.22 13.01 -9.35
C THR A 319 -17.80 13.51 -9.68
N PRO A 320 -17.65 14.53 -10.56
CA PRO A 320 -16.35 15.10 -10.84
C PRO A 320 -15.65 15.62 -9.58
N GLY A 321 -14.36 15.30 -9.45
CA GLY A 321 -13.54 15.78 -8.34
C GLY A 321 -13.41 17.31 -8.33
N THR A 322 -13.53 17.90 -7.15
CA THR A 322 -13.42 19.37 -6.98
C THR A 322 -11.99 19.85 -7.14
N VAL A 323 -11.01 19.07 -6.69
CA VAL A 323 -9.59 19.41 -6.65
C VAL A 323 -8.80 18.65 -7.71
N ALA A 324 -9.19 17.43 -8.07
CA ALA A 324 -8.49 16.58 -9.02
C ALA A 324 -9.34 16.21 -10.25
N ILE A 325 -8.67 16.02 -11.40
CA ILE A 325 -9.21 15.36 -12.57
C ILE A 325 -8.83 13.89 -12.47
N GLY A 326 -9.83 13.03 -12.27
CA GLY A 326 -9.66 11.59 -12.23
C GLY A 326 -10.00 10.95 -13.56
N PHE A 327 -9.21 9.97 -14.00
CA PHE A 327 -9.45 9.27 -15.26
C PHE A 327 -8.98 7.81 -15.19
N THR A 328 -9.59 6.97 -16.00
CA THR A 328 -9.34 5.53 -16.07
C THR A 328 -9.78 4.98 -17.43
N THR A 329 -9.43 3.73 -17.75
CA THR A 329 -10.14 2.96 -18.79
C THR A 329 -11.15 2.02 -18.13
N PRO A 330 -12.22 1.59 -18.84
CA PRO A 330 -13.20 0.67 -18.28
C PRO A 330 -12.60 -0.61 -17.71
N GLY A 331 -11.69 -1.25 -18.45
CA GLY A 331 -11.05 -2.51 -18.08
C GLY A 331 -9.86 -2.39 -17.15
N SER A 332 -9.32 -1.18 -16.91
CA SER A 332 -8.10 -1.02 -16.11
C SER A 332 -8.28 -1.33 -14.63
N ALA A 333 -7.25 -1.92 -14.03
CA ALA A 333 -7.12 -2.08 -12.60
C ALA A 333 -6.72 -0.76 -11.89
N TYR A 334 -6.39 0.28 -12.66
CA TYR A 334 -5.83 1.53 -12.19
C TYR A 334 -6.73 2.73 -12.46
N HIS A 335 -6.59 3.70 -11.59
CA HIS A 335 -7.19 5.02 -11.69
C HIS A 335 -6.07 6.06 -11.59
N ALA A 336 -6.04 6.97 -12.54
CA ALA A 336 -5.07 8.06 -12.58
C ALA A 336 -5.72 9.39 -12.21
N LYS A 337 -4.96 10.33 -11.64
CA LYS A 337 -5.43 11.67 -11.35
C LYS A 337 -4.34 12.73 -11.41
N VAL A 338 -4.76 13.94 -11.77
CA VAL A 338 -3.96 15.16 -11.80
C VAL A 338 -4.71 16.26 -11.05
N ILE A 339 -4.01 17.05 -10.25
CA ILE A 339 -4.61 18.14 -9.48
C ILE A 339 -4.90 19.32 -10.41
N ARG A 340 -6.07 19.93 -10.30
CA ARG A 340 -6.49 21.14 -11.03
C ARG A 340 -5.63 22.35 -10.63
N ASN A 341 -5.42 23.28 -11.55
CA ASN A 341 -4.77 24.54 -11.23
C ASN A 341 -5.60 25.38 -10.25
N VAL A 342 -6.92 25.32 -10.43
CA VAL A 342 -7.92 25.99 -9.60
C VAL A 342 -9.04 24.97 -9.33
N PRO A 343 -9.48 24.80 -8.09
CA PRO A 343 -10.59 23.89 -7.78
C PRO A 343 -11.89 24.37 -8.44
N THR A 344 -12.84 23.45 -8.56
CA THR A 344 -14.17 23.79 -9.06
C THR A 344 -14.94 24.66 -8.06
N LYS A 345 -16.06 25.26 -8.50
CA LYS A 345 -16.94 26.10 -7.66
C LYS A 345 -17.51 25.37 -6.42
N ASN A 346 -17.46 24.04 -6.41
CA ASN A 346 -17.96 23.21 -5.30
C ASN A 346 -16.89 22.96 -4.22
N TYR A 347 -15.72 23.62 -4.29
CA TYR A 347 -14.70 23.52 -3.26
C TYR A 347 -15.21 24.11 -1.95
N LYS A 348 -15.14 23.33 -0.84
CA LYS A 348 -15.78 23.67 0.43
C LYS A 348 -14.91 24.50 1.38
N TRP A 349 -13.59 24.58 1.10
CA TRP A 349 -12.63 25.20 2.00
C TRP A 349 -12.29 26.62 1.54
N ASP A 350 -12.04 27.52 2.48
CA ASP A 350 -11.84 28.95 2.22
C ASP A 350 -10.68 29.24 1.26
N LYS A 351 -9.62 28.45 1.32
CA LYS A 351 -8.40 28.69 0.54
C LYS A 351 -7.82 27.43 -0.06
N PHE A 352 -7.61 27.46 -1.37
CA PHE A 352 -6.82 26.48 -2.10
C PHE A 352 -5.35 26.92 -2.14
N TYR A 353 -4.47 26.12 -1.52
CA TYR A 353 -3.04 26.44 -1.40
C TYR A 353 -2.21 25.99 -2.61
N GLY A 354 -2.86 25.50 -3.67
CA GLY A 354 -2.24 25.10 -4.93
C GLY A 354 -1.82 23.63 -4.98
N VAL A 355 -1.39 23.23 -6.17
CA VAL A 355 -1.02 21.84 -6.51
C VAL A 355 0.01 21.25 -5.56
N ASN A 356 1.07 22.01 -5.24
CA ASN A 356 2.16 21.52 -4.40
C ASN A 356 1.70 21.23 -2.95
N ALA A 357 0.75 21.99 -2.43
CA ALA A 357 0.19 21.74 -1.10
C ALA A 357 -0.60 20.44 -1.08
N VAL A 358 -1.39 20.17 -2.12
CA VAL A 358 -2.12 18.90 -2.25
C VAL A 358 -1.15 17.73 -2.39
N LEU A 359 -0.14 17.82 -3.25
CA LEU A 359 0.90 16.79 -3.38
C LEU A 359 1.64 16.56 -2.05
N GLY A 360 1.84 17.62 -1.25
CA GLY A 360 2.39 17.52 0.10
C GLY A 360 1.56 16.62 1.02
N LYS A 361 0.21 16.66 0.91
CA LYS A 361 -0.68 15.75 1.67
C LYS A 361 -0.48 14.28 1.26
N TYR A 362 -0.32 14.01 -0.04
CA TYR A 362 0.01 12.65 -0.52
C TYR A 362 1.35 12.17 0.03
N THR A 363 2.37 13.02 0.04
CA THR A 363 3.67 12.69 0.64
C THR A 363 3.56 12.44 2.14
N GLN A 364 2.78 13.24 2.86
CA GLN A 364 2.52 13.05 4.29
C GLN A 364 1.90 11.69 4.60
N VAL A 365 0.95 11.23 3.78
CA VAL A 365 0.38 9.87 3.91
C VAL A 365 1.45 8.79 3.72
N HIS A 366 2.32 8.97 2.72
CA HIS A 366 3.43 8.05 2.48
C HIS A 366 4.41 8.00 3.66
N ASP A 367 4.72 9.14 4.25
CA ASP A 367 5.65 9.24 5.39
C ASP A 367 5.09 8.59 6.66
N ILE A 368 3.77 8.67 6.87
CA ILE A 368 3.10 7.97 7.97
C ILE A 368 3.18 6.45 7.76
N ASN A 369 2.97 5.98 6.53
CA ASN A 369 3.16 4.59 6.07
C ASN A 369 2.73 3.51 7.07
N ARG A 370 1.54 3.65 7.63
CA ARG A 370 1.08 2.80 8.73
C ARG A 370 -0.38 2.39 8.64
N SER A 371 -1.23 3.21 8.04
CA SER A 371 -2.66 2.94 7.97
C SER A 371 -2.97 1.85 6.94
N ASP A 372 -3.77 0.86 7.34
CA ASP A 372 -4.33 -0.15 6.45
C ASP A 372 -5.55 0.33 5.65
N SER A 373 -5.94 1.56 5.86
CA SER A 373 -7.21 2.09 5.38
C SER A 373 -7.04 3.34 4.53
N MET A 374 -5.80 3.61 4.11
CA MET A 374 -5.48 4.61 3.08
C MET A 374 -5.02 3.91 1.81
N LEU A 375 -5.51 4.38 0.68
CA LEU A 375 -5.19 3.78 -0.62
C LEU A 375 -3.78 4.19 -1.06
N ASP A 376 -3.00 3.23 -1.54
CA ASP A 376 -1.69 3.49 -2.13
C ASP A 376 -1.78 4.48 -3.28
N SER A 377 -0.85 5.43 -3.30
CA SER A 377 -0.71 6.40 -4.36
C SER A 377 0.71 6.34 -4.93
N ILE A 378 0.84 5.93 -6.17
CA ILE A 378 2.11 5.93 -6.89
C ILE A 378 2.21 7.24 -7.66
N ILE A 379 3.20 8.08 -7.33
CA ILE A 379 3.40 9.34 -8.03
C ILE A 379 4.55 9.20 -9.01
N PHE A 380 4.24 9.36 -10.30
CA PHE A 380 5.21 9.48 -11.37
C PHE A 380 5.51 10.95 -11.59
N TYR A 381 6.79 11.30 -11.69
CA TYR A 381 7.22 12.66 -11.99
C TYR A 381 7.82 12.73 -13.39
N LYS A 382 7.43 13.75 -14.16
CA LYS A 382 7.89 13.98 -15.52
C LYS A 382 7.70 12.76 -16.43
N VAL A 383 6.48 12.22 -16.48
CA VAL A 383 6.14 11.11 -17.33
C VAL A 383 5.51 11.57 -18.63
N ARG A 384 6.00 11.05 -19.76
CA ARG A 384 5.49 11.32 -21.10
C ARG A 384 4.66 10.12 -21.57
N LEU A 385 3.42 10.38 -21.98
CA LEU A 385 2.48 9.38 -22.44
C LEU A 385 1.96 9.74 -23.83
N PRO A 386 1.64 8.75 -24.71
CA PRO A 386 1.04 8.99 -26.01
C PRO A 386 -0.31 9.70 -25.89
N LYS A 387 -0.52 10.75 -26.69
CA LYS A 387 -1.79 11.48 -26.74
C LYS A 387 -2.96 10.59 -27.17
N SER A 388 -2.69 9.59 -28.02
CA SER A 388 -3.65 8.59 -28.47
C SER A 388 -4.25 7.73 -27.35
N TRP A 389 -3.65 7.74 -26.17
CA TRP A 389 -4.21 7.03 -25.00
C TRP A 389 -5.36 7.78 -24.33
N PHE A 390 -5.68 9.00 -24.74
CA PHE A 390 -6.64 9.88 -24.08
C PHE A 390 -7.81 10.23 -25.01
N SER A 391 -9.03 10.22 -24.47
CA SER A 391 -10.21 10.71 -25.20
C SER A 391 -10.14 12.24 -25.40
N GLU A 392 -10.75 12.76 -26.44
CA GLU A 392 -10.78 14.21 -26.73
C GLU A 392 -11.37 15.01 -25.56
N ALA A 393 -12.42 14.50 -24.92
CA ALA A 393 -13.04 15.15 -23.77
C ALA A 393 -12.07 15.26 -22.58
N LEU A 394 -11.30 14.20 -22.30
CA LEU A 394 -10.30 14.22 -21.25
C LEU A 394 -9.12 15.12 -21.60
N LEU A 395 -8.66 15.12 -22.84
CA LEU A 395 -7.62 16.05 -23.33
C LEU A 395 -8.02 17.50 -23.08
N SER A 396 -9.24 17.87 -23.49
CA SER A 396 -9.77 19.22 -23.27
C SER A 396 -9.81 19.59 -21.79
N GLU A 397 -10.19 18.67 -20.92
CA GLU A 397 -10.25 18.91 -19.48
C GLU A 397 -8.86 19.06 -18.85
N LEU A 398 -7.90 18.18 -19.21
CA LEU A 398 -6.52 18.24 -18.72
C LEU A 398 -5.82 19.54 -19.13
N LEU A 399 -5.88 19.87 -20.42
CA LEU A 399 -5.23 21.07 -20.97
C LEU A 399 -5.93 22.36 -20.51
N GLY A 400 -7.25 22.33 -20.31
CA GLY A 400 -8.01 23.47 -19.82
C GLY A 400 -7.81 23.77 -18.32
N PHE A 401 -7.79 22.75 -17.48
CA PHE A 401 -7.86 22.93 -16.03
C PHE A 401 -6.63 22.43 -15.25
N ALA A 402 -5.68 21.75 -15.89
CA ALA A 402 -4.43 21.28 -15.29
C ALA A 402 -3.18 21.65 -16.12
N HIS A 403 -3.25 22.70 -16.92
CA HIS A 403 -2.19 23.13 -17.84
C HIS A 403 -0.85 23.49 -17.17
N HIS A 404 -0.82 23.74 -15.85
CA HIS A 404 0.45 23.87 -15.13
C HIS A 404 1.14 22.53 -14.87
N SER A 405 0.42 21.44 -15.00
CA SER A 405 0.89 20.10 -14.70
C SER A 405 0.92 19.16 -15.90
N VAL A 406 0.22 19.54 -16.98
CA VAL A 406 0.14 18.76 -18.22
C VAL A 406 0.47 19.67 -19.39
N GLU A 407 1.48 19.30 -20.15
CA GLU A 407 1.94 20.01 -21.34
C GLU A 407 1.72 19.10 -22.57
N GLU A 408 1.19 19.66 -23.64
CA GLU A 408 1.00 18.97 -24.93
C GLU A 408 2.23 19.21 -25.83
N ASP A 409 2.69 18.14 -26.47
CA ASP A 409 3.78 18.17 -27.43
C ASP A 409 3.47 17.17 -28.56
N ASP A 410 3.28 17.65 -29.79
CA ASP A 410 2.90 16.86 -30.97
C ASP A 410 1.98 15.68 -30.66
N ASP A 411 2.53 14.46 -30.57
CA ASP A 411 1.81 13.20 -30.36
C ASP A 411 1.80 12.75 -28.89
N THR A 412 2.28 13.56 -27.96
CA THR A 412 2.43 13.17 -26.53
C THR A 412 1.93 14.21 -25.56
N LEU A 413 1.66 13.76 -24.33
CA LEU A 413 1.43 14.63 -23.16
C LEU A 413 2.54 14.42 -22.15
N LEU A 414 3.16 15.50 -21.70
CA LEU A 414 4.10 15.49 -20.60
C LEU A 414 3.36 15.84 -19.29
N PHE A 415 3.29 14.89 -18.40
CA PHE A 415 2.79 15.09 -17.04
C PHE A 415 3.95 15.45 -16.12
N ARG A 416 3.95 16.65 -15.54
CA ARG A 416 4.94 17.02 -14.50
C ARG A 416 4.85 16.09 -13.31
N TYR A 417 3.66 15.61 -13.01
CA TYR A 417 3.36 14.49 -12.11
C TYR A 417 2.05 13.82 -12.53
N LEU A 418 1.96 12.53 -12.24
CA LEU A 418 0.78 11.69 -12.45
C LEU A 418 0.60 10.81 -11.21
N ILE A 419 -0.55 10.91 -10.55
CA ILE A 419 -0.90 10.07 -9.41
C ILE A 419 -1.66 8.86 -9.95
N VAL A 420 -1.16 7.66 -9.67
CA VAL A 420 -1.81 6.39 -10.04
C VAL A 420 -2.17 5.64 -8.76
N GLN A 421 -3.40 5.17 -8.69
CA GLN A 421 -3.97 4.41 -7.58
C GLN A 421 -4.67 3.16 -8.12
N ARG A 422 -4.86 2.15 -7.26
CA ARG A 422 -5.76 1.05 -7.59
C ARG A 422 -7.19 1.58 -7.77
N LYS A 423 -7.87 1.09 -8.79
CA LYS A 423 -9.27 1.45 -9.05
C LYS A 423 -10.18 0.93 -7.93
N LEU A 424 -11.01 1.81 -7.39
CA LEU A 424 -12.04 1.52 -6.39
C LEU A 424 -13.39 1.98 -6.91
N THR A 425 -14.45 1.38 -6.37
CA THR A 425 -15.82 1.91 -6.57
C THR A 425 -16.07 2.96 -5.46
N PRO A 426 -16.40 4.21 -5.79
CA PRO A 426 -16.78 5.19 -4.78
C PRO A 426 -17.89 4.65 -3.87
N LEU A 427 -17.80 4.89 -2.58
CA LEU A 427 -18.72 4.32 -1.59
C LEU A 427 -20.20 4.59 -1.89
N PRO A 428 -20.64 5.82 -2.27
CA PRO A 428 -22.03 6.08 -2.62
C PRO A 428 -22.49 5.24 -3.82
N VAL A 429 -21.65 5.13 -4.86
CA VAL A 429 -21.96 4.35 -6.08
C VAL A 429 -22.06 2.86 -5.76
N TYR A 430 -21.20 2.35 -4.88
CA TYR A 430 -21.29 0.95 -4.44
C TYR A 430 -22.62 0.67 -3.74
N LEU A 431 -23.08 1.58 -2.88
CA LEU A 431 -24.30 1.43 -2.10
C LEU A 431 -25.56 1.43 -2.96
N GLU A 432 -25.55 2.04 -4.17
CA GLU A 432 -26.71 2.03 -5.10
C GLU A 432 -27.09 0.61 -5.57
N THR A 433 -26.12 -0.30 -5.63
CA THR A 433 -26.31 -1.68 -6.14
C THR A 433 -26.09 -2.77 -5.08
N ALA A 434 -25.66 -2.39 -3.89
CA ALA A 434 -25.36 -3.33 -2.81
C ALA A 434 -26.64 -3.95 -2.23
N THR A 435 -26.59 -5.24 -1.92
CA THR A 435 -27.61 -5.87 -1.06
C THR A 435 -27.47 -5.35 0.37
N ASP A 436 -28.55 -5.45 1.19
CA ASP A 436 -28.54 -5.00 2.59
C ASP A 436 -27.36 -5.60 3.38
N ARG A 437 -27.06 -6.87 3.19
CA ARG A 437 -25.93 -7.56 3.85
C ARG A 437 -24.58 -6.98 3.42
N GLN A 438 -24.43 -6.65 2.14
CA GLN A 438 -23.21 -6.01 1.64
C GLN A 438 -23.08 -4.59 2.18
N ALA A 439 -24.16 -3.83 2.17
CA ALA A 439 -24.20 -2.46 2.69
C ALA A 439 -23.89 -2.43 4.20
N GLU A 440 -24.46 -3.34 5.01
CA GLU A 440 -24.11 -3.49 6.42
C GLU A 440 -22.61 -3.78 6.61
N THR A 441 -22.07 -4.72 5.85
CA THR A 441 -20.62 -5.05 5.89
C THR A 441 -19.76 -3.83 5.58
N ILE A 442 -20.16 -3.04 4.60
CA ILE A 442 -19.42 -1.82 4.22
C ILE A 442 -19.49 -0.75 5.31
N MET A 443 -20.63 -0.58 5.98
CA MET A 443 -20.73 0.37 7.10
C MET A 443 -19.82 -0.03 8.28
N ILE A 444 -19.71 -1.33 8.55
CA ILE A 444 -18.78 -1.86 9.54
C ILE A 444 -17.32 -1.56 9.11
N ASN A 445 -16.98 -1.81 7.86
CA ASN A 445 -15.63 -1.59 7.34
C ASN A 445 -15.28 -0.09 7.25
N LEU A 446 -16.26 0.80 7.00
CA LEU A 446 -16.07 2.25 7.03
C LEU A 446 -15.63 2.73 8.42
N GLY A 447 -16.31 2.26 9.46
CA GLY A 447 -15.92 2.61 10.83
C GLY A 447 -14.53 2.07 11.21
N TYR A 448 -14.16 0.86 10.78
CA TYR A 448 -12.78 0.38 10.93
C TYR A 448 -11.78 1.21 10.12
N CYS A 449 -12.14 1.67 8.92
CA CYS A 449 -11.31 2.59 8.14
C CYS A 449 -11.00 3.87 8.92
N ILE A 450 -12.01 4.50 9.50
CA ILE A 450 -11.85 5.72 10.31
C ILE A 450 -10.98 5.45 11.54
N LYS A 451 -11.23 4.35 12.27
CA LYS A 451 -10.44 3.95 13.44
C LYS A 451 -8.97 3.69 13.12
N ASN A 452 -8.70 3.03 12.00
CA ASN A 452 -7.34 2.75 11.54
C ASN A 452 -6.59 4.03 11.16
N ASN A 453 -7.27 4.97 10.52
CA ASN A 453 -6.70 6.27 10.18
C ASN A 453 -6.40 7.07 11.45
N ALA A 454 -7.31 7.10 12.41
CA ALA A 454 -7.09 7.73 13.71
C ALA A 454 -5.89 7.11 14.46
N ALA A 455 -5.79 5.76 14.49
CA ALA A 455 -4.66 5.05 15.07
C ALA A 455 -3.33 5.35 14.37
N ALA A 456 -3.35 5.79 13.12
CA ALA A 456 -2.19 6.23 12.34
C ALA A 456 -1.94 7.76 12.44
N ASN A 457 -2.62 8.46 13.34
CA ASN A 457 -2.55 9.91 13.51
C ASN A 457 -3.06 10.71 12.30
N ILE A 458 -4.03 10.17 11.57
CA ILE A 458 -4.65 10.79 10.39
C ILE A 458 -6.12 11.06 10.69
N PHE A 459 -6.55 12.28 10.41
CA PHE A 459 -7.93 12.69 10.44
C PHE A 459 -8.33 13.27 9.07
N ASN A 460 -9.48 12.86 8.53
CA ASN A 460 -10.05 13.48 7.33
C ASN A 460 -11.10 14.48 7.75
N LYS A 461 -10.85 15.78 7.55
CA LYS A 461 -11.82 16.82 7.90
C LYS A 461 -13.02 16.89 6.94
N ASP A 462 -12.87 16.39 5.70
CA ASP A 462 -13.99 16.17 4.79
C ASP A 462 -14.55 14.75 4.98
N LEU A 463 -15.46 14.61 5.94
CA LEU A 463 -16.04 13.33 6.34
C LEU A 463 -16.92 12.68 5.29
N ASP A 464 -17.25 13.38 4.20
CA ASP A 464 -18.14 12.91 3.14
C ASP A 464 -17.79 11.51 2.64
N ALA A 465 -18.81 10.64 2.55
CA ALA A 465 -18.66 9.26 2.09
C ALA A 465 -18.07 9.15 0.67
N ARG A 466 -18.13 10.21 -0.15
CA ARG A 466 -17.51 10.28 -1.48
C ARG A 466 -15.99 10.19 -1.45
N ASN A 467 -15.35 10.47 -0.33
CA ASN A 467 -13.89 10.37 -0.16
C ASN A 467 -13.42 8.95 0.14
N TYR A 468 -14.37 8.02 0.31
CA TYR A 468 -14.12 6.61 0.56
C TYR A 468 -14.49 5.76 -0.65
N GLY A 469 -13.67 4.74 -0.90
CA GLY A 469 -13.88 3.79 -1.98
C GLY A 469 -13.88 2.35 -1.47
N VAL A 470 -14.57 1.50 -2.19
CA VAL A 470 -14.79 0.09 -1.85
C VAL A 470 -14.09 -0.80 -2.87
N THR A 471 -13.34 -1.80 -2.39
CA THR A 471 -12.77 -2.85 -3.23
C THR A 471 -13.82 -3.91 -3.55
N THR A 472 -13.54 -4.75 -4.55
CA THR A 472 -14.31 -5.97 -4.84
C THR A 472 -14.39 -6.95 -3.65
N TYR A 473 -13.54 -6.76 -2.64
CA TYR A 473 -13.47 -7.57 -1.41
C TYR A 473 -14.06 -6.84 -0.19
N SER A 474 -14.93 -5.86 -0.42
CA SER A 474 -15.65 -5.12 0.62
C SER A 474 -14.76 -4.35 1.61
N LYS A 475 -13.47 -4.13 1.31
CA LYS A 475 -12.63 -3.24 2.13
C LYS A 475 -12.85 -1.79 1.73
N VAL A 476 -12.97 -0.92 2.73
CA VAL A 476 -13.13 0.53 2.57
C VAL A 476 -11.78 1.22 2.76
N TYR A 477 -11.46 2.14 1.85
CA TYR A 477 -10.29 3.00 1.88
C TYR A 477 -10.67 4.47 1.80
N LEU A 478 -9.97 5.31 2.55
CA LEU A 478 -9.85 6.72 2.23
C LEU A 478 -8.92 6.84 1.01
N TYR A 479 -9.33 7.49 -0.07
CA TYR A 479 -8.56 7.62 -1.30
C TYR A 479 -8.33 9.05 -1.77
N ASP A 480 -8.97 10.03 -1.13
CA ASP A 480 -8.76 11.45 -1.38
C ASP A 480 -8.12 12.13 -0.17
N TYR A 481 -6.97 12.80 -0.40
CA TYR A 481 -6.08 13.27 0.66
C TYR A 481 -5.96 14.78 0.74
N ASP A 482 -6.73 15.54 -0.03
CA ASP A 482 -6.66 17.01 -0.04
C ASP A 482 -7.11 17.64 1.31
N ALA A 483 -7.95 16.93 2.05
CA ALA A 483 -8.54 17.38 3.30
C ALA A 483 -8.05 16.62 4.56
N ILE A 484 -6.90 15.94 4.49
CA ILE A 484 -6.34 15.27 5.67
C ILE A 484 -5.63 16.24 6.62
N GLU A 485 -5.72 15.96 7.91
CA GLU A 485 -5.02 16.65 8.99
C GLU A 485 -4.33 15.63 9.92
N ILE A 486 -3.37 16.09 10.70
CA ILE A 486 -2.81 15.30 11.80
C ILE A 486 -3.83 15.28 12.93
N LEU A 487 -4.24 14.09 13.37
CA LEU A 487 -5.24 13.96 14.43
C LEU A 487 -4.84 14.70 15.73
N GLY A 488 -3.53 14.70 16.06
CA GLY A 488 -3.03 15.42 17.23
C GLY A 488 -3.25 16.93 17.20
N ASP A 489 -3.46 17.52 16.01
CA ASP A 489 -3.68 18.96 15.83
C ASP A 489 -5.19 19.33 15.77
N VAL A 490 -6.08 18.32 15.73
CA VAL A 490 -7.53 18.52 15.66
C VAL A 490 -8.08 18.81 17.05
N LYS A 491 -8.91 19.84 17.16
CA LYS A 491 -9.59 20.18 18.42
C LYS A 491 -10.89 19.40 18.55
N ILE A 492 -10.95 18.52 19.53
CA ILE A 492 -12.13 17.70 19.81
C ILE A 492 -13.04 18.44 20.79
N ARG A 493 -14.30 18.67 20.43
CA ARG A 493 -15.31 19.40 21.22
C ARG A 493 -16.65 18.67 21.15
N THR A 494 -17.63 19.11 21.94
CA THR A 494 -19.00 18.61 21.90
C THR A 494 -20.02 19.72 22.11
N ASN A 495 -21.21 19.52 21.58
CA ASN A 495 -22.40 20.33 21.90
C ASN A 495 -23.39 19.57 22.81
N LEU A 496 -23.11 18.31 23.19
CA LEU A 496 -24.04 17.47 23.93
C LEU A 496 -24.30 17.95 25.37
N ASP A 497 -23.36 18.70 25.94
CA ASP A 497 -23.46 19.22 27.34
C ASP A 497 -24.26 20.52 27.46
N ARG A 498 -24.81 21.01 26.33
CA ARG A 498 -25.63 22.24 26.35
C ARG A 498 -27.03 21.95 26.88
N MET A 499 -27.49 22.84 27.77
CA MET A 499 -28.88 22.80 28.25
C MET A 499 -29.81 23.44 27.22
N ASP A 500 -31.05 22.94 27.13
CA ASP A 500 -32.10 23.55 26.33
C ASP A 500 -32.32 25.01 26.77
N GLY A 501 -32.19 25.95 25.84
CA GLY A 501 -32.35 27.38 26.11
C GLY A 501 -31.04 28.16 26.26
N GLU A 502 -29.87 27.55 26.14
CA GLU A 502 -28.60 28.25 26.00
C GLU A 502 -28.42 28.75 24.55
N GLU A 503 -28.68 30.05 24.36
CA GLU A 503 -28.51 30.71 23.06
C GLU A 503 -27.06 31.12 22.79
N ASP A 504 -26.14 30.92 23.72
CA ASP A 504 -24.76 31.37 23.61
C ASP A 504 -23.96 30.52 22.62
N ILE A 505 -23.18 31.21 21.78
CA ILE A 505 -22.23 30.59 20.89
C ILE A 505 -21.16 29.90 21.75
N PRO A 506 -20.81 28.62 21.49
CA PRO A 506 -19.79 27.94 22.28
C PRO A 506 -18.46 28.68 22.23
N ASP A 507 -17.72 28.71 23.35
CA ASP A 507 -16.37 29.29 23.40
C ASP A 507 -15.43 28.72 22.33
N TRP A 508 -15.55 27.40 22.03
CA TRP A 508 -14.75 26.75 21.02
C TRP A 508 -15.02 27.25 19.58
N TYR A 509 -16.16 27.92 19.31
CA TYR A 509 -16.42 28.50 17.98
C TYR A 509 -15.40 29.58 17.59
N PHE A 510 -14.79 30.23 18.56
CA PHE A 510 -13.75 31.25 18.38
C PHE A 510 -12.34 30.69 18.44
N GLU A 511 -12.18 29.37 18.59
CA GLU A 511 -10.86 28.74 18.58
C GLU A 511 -10.25 28.71 17.17
N GLU A 512 -8.96 29.08 17.04
CA GLU A 512 -8.24 28.89 15.80
C GLU A 512 -7.97 27.42 15.51
N GLY A 513 -8.04 27.03 14.24
CA GLY A 513 -7.80 25.67 13.78
C GLY A 513 -9.09 24.89 13.49
N PHE A 514 -8.94 23.60 13.20
CA PHE A 514 -10.07 22.74 12.88
C PHE A 514 -10.68 22.14 14.14
N VAL A 515 -11.96 22.40 14.35
CA VAL A 515 -12.77 21.82 15.44
C VAL A 515 -13.60 20.66 14.89
N PHE A 516 -13.58 19.53 15.57
CA PHE A 516 -14.35 18.34 15.24
C PHE A 516 -15.32 18.01 16.39
N LEU A 517 -16.57 17.79 16.02
CA LEU A 517 -17.64 17.34 16.91
C LEU A 517 -17.94 15.88 16.59
N PRO A 518 -17.56 14.90 17.43
CA PRO A 518 -17.73 13.48 17.16
C PRO A 518 -19.19 13.07 16.89
N GLU A 519 -20.14 13.68 17.57
CA GLU A 519 -21.58 13.44 17.38
C GLU A 519 -22.07 13.79 15.98
N GLU A 520 -21.39 14.71 15.28
CA GLU A 520 -21.74 15.12 13.92
C GLU A 520 -21.13 14.19 12.84
N LEU A 521 -20.33 13.21 13.20
CA LEU A 521 -19.71 12.28 12.24
C LEU A 521 -20.74 11.60 11.32
N PRO A 522 -21.89 11.06 11.80
CA PRO A 522 -22.88 10.44 10.91
C PRO A 522 -23.49 11.42 9.92
N SER A 523 -23.70 12.67 10.32
CA SER A 523 -24.20 13.74 9.46
C SER A 523 -23.16 14.12 8.40
N GLY A 524 -21.89 14.22 8.80
CA GLY A 524 -20.75 14.53 7.92
C GLY A 524 -20.52 13.49 6.84
N LEU A 525 -20.83 12.22 7.09
CA LEU A 525 -20.75 11.14 6.09
C LEU A 525 -21.74 11.31 4.95
N CYS A 526 -22.75 12.17 5.06
CA CYS A 526 -23.74 12.46 4.03
C CYS A 526 -24.42 11.22 3.46
N LEU A 527 -24.61 10.16 4.26
CA LEU A 527 -25.31 8.94 3.86
C LEU A 527 -26.81 9.22 3.69
N ALA A 528 -27.36 8.97 2.52
CA ALA A 528 -28.79 9.20 2.24
C ALA A 528 -29.70 8.25 3.05
N ASP A 529 -29.28 6.99 3.20
CA ASP A 529 -30.08 5.96 3.86
C ASP A 529 -29.97 6.06 5.40
N ARG A 530 -31.13 6.26 6.04
CA ARG A 530 -31.26 6.36 7.50
C ARG A 530 -30.92 5.04 8.20
N TRP A 531 -31.20 3.90 7.59
CA TRP A 531 -30.86 2.59 8.14
C TRP A 531 -29.34 2.39 8.17
N LEU A 532 -28.63 2.75 7.10
CA LEU A 532 -27.16 2.68 7.06
C LEU A 532 -26.50 3.57 8.12
N ARG A 533 -27.02 4.77 8.34
CA ARG A 533 -26.56 5.64 9.45
C ARG A 533 -26.72 4.94 10.80
N LYS A 534 -27.86 4.32 11.06
CA LYS A 534 -28.09 3.56 12.32
C LYS A 534 -27.17 2.35 12.45
N VAL A 535 -26.90 1.62 11.36
CA VAL A 535 -25.92 0.52 11.36
C VAL A 535 -24.55 1.03 11.79
N PHE A 536 -24.08 2.14 11.20
CA PHE A 536 -22.81 2.76 11.53
C PHE A 536 -22.77 3.20 13.00
N GLU A 537 -23.76 3.95 13.47
CA GLU A 537 -23.87 4.45 14.84
C GLU A 537 -23.84 3.31 15.88
N ASN A 538 -24.62 2.25 15.64
CA ASN A 538 -24.69 1.12 16.57
C ASN A 538 -23.37 0.32 16.62
N ARG A 539 -22.70 0.14 15.49
CA ARG A 539 -21.46 -0.65 15.41
C ARG A 539 -20.22 0.14 15.85
N HIS A 540 -20.27 1.44 15.70
CA HIS A 540 -19.12 2.31 15.94
C HIS A 540 -19.44 3.46 16.90
N HIS A 541 -20.29 3.22 17.87
CA HIS A 541 -20.72 4.24 18.87
C HIS A 541 -19.52 4.98 19.49
N ALA A 542 -18.40 4.30 19.74
CA ALA A 542 -17.21 4.95 20.28
C ALA A 542 -16.70 6.12 19.42
N LEU A 543 -16.84 6.05 18.09
CA LEU A 543 -16.43 7.15 17.20
C LEU A 543 -17.27 8.42 17.36
N LEU A 544 -18.42 8.32 18.03
CA LEU A 544 -19.35 9.43 18.27
C LEU A 544 -19.11 10.10 19.62
N THR A 545 -18.06 9.71 20.35
CA THR A 545 -17.77 10.21 21.70
C THR A 545 -16.45 10.98 21.72
N VAL A 546 -16.40 12.06 22.48
CA VAL A 546 -15.18 12.84 22.73
C VAL A 546 -14.09 11.96 23.34
N ASP A 547 -14.45 11.07 24.27
CA ASP A 547 -13.52 10.20 25.00
C ASP A 547 -12.66 9.35 24.06
N TYR A 548 -13.23 8.75 23.02
CA TYR A 548 -12.50 7.94 22.05
C TYR A 548 -11.39 8.74 21.36
N TRP A 549 -11.71 9.96 20.91
CA TRP A 549 -10.78 10.77 20.13
C TRP A 549 -9.70 11.39 21.00
N THR A 550 -10.07 11.90 22.19
CA THR A 550 -9.11 12.47 23.15
C THR A 550 -8.17 11.39 23.70
N GLU A 551 -8.69 10.19 24.03
CA GLU A 551 -7.85 9.06 24.43
C GLU A 551 -6.88 8.68 23.31
N MET A 552 -7.33 8.67 22.05
CA MET A 552 -6.46 8.37 20.90
C MET A 552 -5.36 9.43 20.76
N GLN A 553 -5.68 10.72 20.86
CA GLN A 553 -4.71 11.81 20.85
C GLN A 553 -3.68 11.67 21.98
N ASP A 554 -4.14 11.37 23.20
CA ASP A 554 -3.27 11.17 24.36
C ASP A 554 -2.31 9.99 24.17
N ARG A 555 -2.79 8.88 23.63
CA ARG A 555 -1.96 7.70 23.32
C ARG A 555 -0.88 8.04 22.29
N LEU A 556 -1.26 8.76 21.23
CA LEU A 556 -0.33 9.20 20.20
C LEU A 556 0.69 10.20 20.75
N ALA A 557 0.26 11.15 21.60
CA ALA A 557 1.14 12.13 22.24
C ALA A 557 2.17 11.46 23.19
N ARG A 558 1.78 10.39 23.90
CA ARG A 558 2.71 9.56 24.68
C ARG A 558 3.63 8.72 23.77
N GLY A 559 3.47 8.79 22.45
CA GLY A 559 4.21 8.03 21.45
C GLY A 559 3.89 6.54 21.48
N GLU A 560 2.69 6.16 21.89
CA GLU A 560 2.21 4.81 21.69
C GLU A 560 2.01 4.54 20.20
N VAL A 561 2.07 3.26 19.83
CA VAL A 561 1.73 2.78 18.50
C VAL A 561 0.42 2.00 18.61
N PRO A 562 -0.78 2.65 18.49
CA PRO A 562 -2.05 1.96 18.62
C PRO A 562 -2.17 0.86 17.56
N ARG A 563 -2.90 -0.21 17.86
CA ARG A 563 -3.10 -1.30 16.91
C ARG A 563 -3.98 -0.84 15.74
N VAL A 564 -3.57 -1.22 14.54
CA VAL A 564 -4.37 -1.12 13.31
C VAL A 564 -5.00 -2.49 13.04
N SER A 565 -6.31 -2.53 12.78
CA SER A 565 -7.01 -3.79 12.46
C SER A 565 -6.83 -4.12 10.99
N VAL A 566 -6.05 -5.17 10.69
CA VAL A 566 -5.71 -5.61 9.33
C VAL A 566 -6.60 -6.76 8.83
N TYR A 567 -7.29 -7.43 9.73
CA TYR A 567 -8.25 -8.52 9.48
C TYR A 567 -9.41 -8.40 10.48
N PRO A 568 -10.61 -8.93 10.15
CA PRO A 568 -11.77 -8.84 11.03
C PRO A 568 -11.59 -9.72 12.28
N ASP A 569 -12.27 -9.32 13.36
CA ASP A 569 -12.25 -10.06 14.63
C ASP A 569 -12.75 -11.51 14.47
N SER A 570 -13.60 -11.78 13.46
CA SER A 570 -14.06 -13.13 13.12
C SER A 570 -12.92 -14.10 12.74
N GLU A 571 -11.78 -13.60 12.29
CA GLU A 571 -10.63 -14.44 11.92
C GLU A 571 -9.68 -14.69 13.09
N ARG A 572 -9.90 -14.03 14.23
CA ARG A 572 -9.11 -14.28 15.43
C ARG A 572 -9.41 -15.63 16.04
N ILE A 573 -8.36 -16.23 16.57
CA ILE A 573 -8.42 -17.50 17.32
C ILE A 573 -7.97 -17.31 18.78
N SER A 574 -7.26 -16.21 19.06
CA SER A 574 -6.88 -15.85 20.42
C SER A 574 -8.01 -15.12 21.15
N SER A 575 -8.13 -15.36 22.43
CA SER A 575 -9.02 -14.63 23.35
C SER A 575 -8.32 -13.45 24.06
N HIS A 576 -7.16 -12.99 23.53
CA HIS A 576 -6.36 -11.91 24.10
C HIS A 576 -6.82 -10.51 23.68
#